data_7c7af7367ce76866bd0ad5016d4218ee
#
_entry.id   7c7af7367ce76866bd0ad5016d4218ee
#
_cell.length_a   1.000
_cell.length_b   1.000
_cell.length_c   1.000
_cell.angle_alpha   90.00
_cell.angle_beta   90.00
_cell.angle_gamma   90.00
#
_symmetry.space_group_name_H-M   'P 1'
#
loop_
_entity.id
_entity.type
_entity.pdbx_description
1 polymer ?
#
loop_
_entity_poly.entity_id
_entity_poly.type
_entity_poly.pdbx_seq_one_letter_code
_entity_poly.pdbx_strand_id
1 'polypeptide(L)'
;MRRIIIAIAALSSIMTASAQTDRTPVLVSSDHNGWEYEVKAGVKIGGATPLPLPAEIRKISSYSPKMNASLEGTVTKWIEKDGPWGVSTGLKFEVKGMKTGATVKNYSTEIVRDGSKVAGYWTGYVQTNYNSTFLTIPVMANYRFNEQWKVRAGLYSSFKLDGEFTGQVSDGYLREGTPVGEKMVFENGNSASYDFSSALRHFQWGAQVGATWRAFNHFTVNADLTWAFNNIFESDFKTISFGLYPIYLNLGFGYRF
;
A
#
# COMPACT_ATOMS: atom_id res chain seq x y z
N MET A 1 -1.46 14.57 9.58
CA MET A 1 -2.86 14.43 10.07
C MET A 1 -3.78 15.54 9.58
N ARG A 2 -3.46 16.82 9.71
CA ARG A 2 -4.33 17.94 9.24
C ARG A 2 -4.71 17.88 7.73
N ARG A 3 -3.79 17.46 6.86
CA ARG A 3 -4.03 17.37 5.39
C ARG A 3 -4.94 16.20 4.98
N ILE A 4 -4.96 15.12 5.75
CA ILE A 4 -5.83 13.95 5.53
C ILE A 4 -7.27 14.29 5.90
N ILE A 5 -7.47 15.05 6.99
CA ILE A 5 -8.80 15.48 7.43
C ILE A 5 -9.44 16.42 6.39
N ILE A 6 -8.64 17.27 5.73
CA ILE A 6 -9.13 18.17 4.68
C ILE A 6 -9.56 17.39 3.42
N ALA A 7 -8.82 16.33 3.04
CA ALA A 7 -9.17 15.49 1.90
C ALA A 7 -10.47 14.70 2.16
N ILE A 8 -10.65 14.17 3.38
CA ILE A 8 -11.88 13.47 3.79
C ILE A 8 -13.06 14.44 3.87
N ALA A 9 -12.85 15.67 4.38
CA ALA A 9 -13.88 16.69 4.43
C ALA A 9 -14.28 17.19 3.03
N ALA A 10 -13.35 17.30 2.09
CA ALA A 10 -13.64 17.69 0.71
C ALA A 10 -14.44 16.59 -0.03
N LEU A 11 -14.17 15.31 0.22
CA LEU A 11 -14.93 14.20 -0.34
C LEU A 11 -16.33 14.06 0.30
N SER A 12 -16.47 14.32 1.60
CA SER A 12 -17.78 14.29 2.25
C SER A 12 -18.69 15.42 1.77
N SER A 13 -18.15 16.58 1.42
CA SER A 13 -18.93 17.70 0.83
C SER A 13 -19.43 17.39 -0.58
N ILE A 14 -18.71 16.56 -1.36
CA ILE A 14 -19.16 16.08 -2.67
C ILE A 14 -20.33 15.07 -2.51
N MET A 15 -20.30 14.24 -1.46
CA MET A 15 -21.38 13.28 -1.21
C MET A 15 -22.67 13.95 -0.68
N THR A 16 -22.57 15.01 0.12
CA THR A 16 -23.75 15.71 0.62
C THR A 16 -24.43 16.58 -0.45
N ALA A 17 -23.69 17.08 -1.44
CA ALA A 17 -24.27 17.80 -2.59
C ALA A 17 -25.12 16.89 -3.50
N SER A 18 -24.82 15.58 -3.52
CA SER A 18 -25.57 14.59 -4.34
C SER A 18 -26.83 14.06 -3.65
N ALA A 19 -27.02 14.31 -2.35
CA ALA A 19 -28.15 13.78 -1.59
C ALA A 19 -29.40 14.71 -1.62
N GLN A 20 -29.30 15.89 -2.15
CA GLN A 20 -30.35 16.93 -2.05
C GLN A 20 -30.97 17.38 -3.38
N THR A 21 -30.61 16.81 -4.50
CA THR A 21 -31.25 17.22 -5.76
C THR A 21 -31.67 15.99 -6.54
N ASP A 22 -32.86 16.05 -7.13
CA ASP A 22 -33.42 15.06 -8.03
C ASP A 22 -32.37 14.31 -8.82
N ARG A 23 -32.45 12.95 -8.81
CA ARG A 23 -31.56 12.04 -9.51
C ARG A 23 -31.25 12.60 -10.88
N THR A 24 -30.05 13.16 -11.03
CA THR A 24 -29.65 13.78 -12.29
C THR A 24 -29.80 12.75 -13.40
N PRO A 25 -30.47 13.10 -14.53
CA PRO A 25 -30.71 12.19 -15.66
C PRO A 25 -29.46 11.47 -16.18
N VAL A 26 -28.28 12.05 -15.89
CA VAL A 26 -26.96 11.52 -16.27
C VAL A 26 -26.62 10.21 -15.56
N LEU A 27 -26.93 10.07 -14.26
CA LEU A 27 -26.62 8.84 -13.50
C LEU A 27 -27.58 7.68 -13.82
N VAL A 28 -28.84 8.00 -14.09
CA VAL A 28 -29.86 6.99 -14.52
C VAL A 28 -29.62 6.58 -15.97
N SER A 29 -29.10 7.47 -16.82
CA SER A 29 -28.76 7.19 -18.21
C SER A 29 -27.49 6.34 -18.37
N SER A 30 -26.62 6.30 -17.36
CA SER A 30 -25.35 5.54 -17.42
C SER A 30 -25.56 4.03 -17.54
N ASP A 31 -26.49 3.47 -16.79
CA ASP A 31 -26.84 2.04 -16.85
C ASP A 31 -27.39 1.63 -18.23
N HIS A 32 -28.02 2.57 -18.95
CA HIS A 32 -28.55 2.32 -20.30
C HIS A 32 -27.48 2.28 -21.39
N ASN A 33 -26.29 2.88 -21.13
CA ASN A 33 -25.19 2.99 -22.09
C ASN A 33 -24.00 2.07 -21.77
N GLY A 34 -24.12 1.14 -20.84
CA GLY A 34 -23.06 0.21 -20.44
C GLY A 34 -21.94 0.88 -19.62
N TRP A 35 -22.23 2.02 -18.98
CA TRP A 35 -21.34 2.63 -17.99
C TRP A 35 -21.77 2.25 -16.57
N GLU A 36 -20.80 2.02 -15.70
CA GLU A 36 -21.03 1.72 -14.29
C GLU A 36 -20.07 2.60 -13.46
N TYR A 37 -20.61 3.28 -12.46
CA TYR A 37 -19.86 4.10 -11.52
C TYR A 37 -19.94 3.49 -10.13
N GLU A 38 -18.80 3.37 -9.46
CA GLU A 38 -18.73 2.78 -8.14
C GLU A 38 -17.76 3.59 -7.25
N VAL A 39 -18.18 3.87 -6.01
CA VAL A 39 -17.31 4.40 -4.96
C VAL A 39 -17.09 3.33 -3.91
N LYS A 40 -15.84 3.08 -3.56
CA LYS A 40 -15.42 2.01 -2.64
C LYS A 40 -14.60 2.57 -1.50
N ALA A 41 -14.84 2.05 -0.30
CA ALA A 41 -14.01 2.28 0.87
C ALA A 41 -13.57 0.94 1.44
N GLY A 42 -12.35 0.84 1.92
CA GLY A 42 -11.82 -0.43 2.41
C GLY A 42 -10.64 -0.29 3.35
N VAL A 43 -10.26 -1.43 3.90
CA VAL A 43 -9.06 -1.60 4.73
C VAL A 43 -8.09 -2.55 4.05
N LYS A 44 -6.80 -2.27 4.20
CA LYS A 44 -5.73 -3.04 3.57
C LYS A 44 -4.92 -3.77 4.62
N ILE A 45 -4.62 -5.03 4.36
CA ILE A 45 -3.77 -5.89 5.18
C ILE A 45 -2.62 -6.34 4.30
N GLY A 46 -1.38 -6.19 4.76
CA GLY A 46 -0.19 -6.57 3.99
C GLY A 46 1.01 -5.72 4.38
N GLY A 47 2.05 -5.79 3.57
CA GLY A 47 3.28 -5.07 3.84
C GLY A 47 4.23 -5.04 2.65
N ALA A 48 5.35 -4.37 2.83
CA ALA A 48 6.48 -4.45 1.93
C ALA A 48 7.36 -5.64 2.36
N THR A 49 7.38 -6.67 1.54
CA THR A 49 8.10 -7.92 1.85
C THR A 49 9.32 -8.07 0.97
N PRO A 50 10.44 -8.59 1.51
CA PRO A 50 11.58 -8.97 0.69
C PRO A 50 11.25 -10.24 -0.11
N LEU A 51 11.54 -10.19 -1.42
CA LEU A 51 11.38 -11.33 -2.33
C LEU A 51 12.64 -11.49 -3.20
N PRO A 52 13.37 -12.62 -3.08
CA PRO A 52 13.20 -13.70 -2.09
C PRO A 52 13.56 -13.25 -0.66
N LEU A 53 13.19 -14.04 0.36
CA LEU A 53 13.56 -13.75 1.74
C LEU A 53 15.09 -13.84 1.87
N PRO A 54 15.78 -12.75 2.26
CA PRO A 54 17.23 -12.73 2.32
C PRO A 54 17.77 -13.50 3.53
N ALA A 55 18.98 -14.03 3.38
CA ALA A 55 19.63 -14.84 4.41
C ALA A 55 19.93 -14.04 5.70
N GLU A 56 20.00 -12.73 5.61
CA GLU A 56 20.22 -11.81 6.72
C GLU A 56 19.06 -11.82 7.71
N ILE A 57 17.82 -12.05 7.26
CA ILE A 57 16.64 -12.15 8.13
C ILE A 57 16.56 -13.56 8.69
N ARG A 58 16.85 -13.70 9.99
CA ARG A 58 16.86 -15.01 10.68
C ARG A 58 15.50 -15.40 11.22
N LYS A 59 14.72 -14.41 11.69
CA LYS A 59 13.40 -14.64 12.27
C LYS A 59 12.58 -13.35 12.20
N ILE A 60 11.37 -13.45 11.71
CA ILE A 60 10.36 -12.39 11.88
C ILE A 60 9.69 -12.65 13.22
N SER A 61 9.89 -11.75 14.18
CA SER A 61 9.42 -11.90 15.56
C SER A 61 8.05 -11.29 15.78
N SER A 62 7.73 -10.23 15.02
CA SER A 62 6.42 -9.57 15.09
C SER A 62 6.04 -8.95 13.75
N TYR A 63 4.75 -8.95 13.49
CA TYR A 63 4.13 -8.25 12.38
C TYR A 63 2.81 -7.65 12.86
N SER A 64 2.64 -6.37 12.63
CA SER A 64 1.40 -5.65 12.91
C SER A 64 0.99 -4.88 11.65
N PRO A 65 -0.10 -5.27 10.99
CA PRO A 65 -0.69 -4.45 9.96
C PRO A 65 -1.19 -3.16 10.60
N LYS A 66 -0.83 -2.02 10.03
CA LYS A 66 -1.41 -0.75 10.42
C LYS A 66 -2.84 -0.67 9.90
N MET A 67 -3.63 0.26 10.45
CA MET A 67 -4.95 0.57 9.90
C MET A 67 -4.75 1.32 8.57
N ASN A 68 -4.66 0.56 7.49
CA ASN A 68 -4.43 1.06 6.13
C ASN A 68 -5.78 1.24 5.45
N ALA A 69 -6.25 2.47 5.35
CA ALA A 69 -7.51 2.79 4.69
C ALA A 69 -7.32 3.02 3.19
N SER A 70 -8.38 2.78 2.43
CA SER A 70 -8.46 3.14 1.00
C SER A 70 -9.83 3.69 0.65
N LEU A 71 -9.84 4.65 -0.28
CA LEU A 71 -11.04 5.21 -0.90
C LEU A 71 -10.81 5.25 -2.40
N GLU A 72 -11.74 4.70 -3.18
CA GLU A 72 -11.60 4.54 -4.63
C GLU A 72 -12.89 4.94 -5.33
N GLY A 73 -12.78 5.79 -6.35
CA GLY A 73 -13.83 6.04 -7.35
C GLY A 73 -13.49 5.31 -8.63
N THR A 74 -14.38 4.47 -9.13
CA THR A 74 -14.17 3.62 -10.32
C THR A 74 -15.23 3.89 -11.35
N VAL A 75 -14.81 3.94 -12.61
CA VAL A 75 -15.66 3.98 -13.79
C VAL A 75 -15.40 2.72 -14.60
N THR A 76 -16.44 1.97 -14.90
CA THR A 76 -16.37 0.77 -15.74
C THR A 76 -17.17 0.99 -17.00
N LYS A 77 -16.58 0.69 -18.16
CA LYS A 77 -17.28 0.61 -19.45
C LYS A 77 -17.43 -0.86 -19.84
N TRP A 78 -18.66 -1.34 -19.94
CA TRP A 78 -18.96 -2.65 -20.50
C TRP A 78 -18.91 -2.58 -22.03
N ILE A 79 -18.25 -3.55 -22.67
CA ILE A 79 -18.07 -3.59 -24.14
C ILE A 79 -19.43 -3.74 -24.80
N GLU A 80 -20.22 -4.66 -24.30
CA GLU A 80 -21.61 -4.83 -24.65
C GLU A 80 -22.47 -4.59 -23.39
N LYS A 81 -23.64 -3.97 -23.53
CA LYS A 81 -24.50 -3.61 -22.41
C LYS A 81 -24.78 -4.79 -21.48
N ASP A 82 -25.10 -5.96 -22.06
CA ASP A 82 -25.38 -7.19 -21.34
C ASP A 82 -24.26 -8.22 -21.43
N GLY A 83 -23.13 -7.85 -22.06
CA GLY A 83 -21.95 -8.70 -22.22
C GLY A 83 -21.15 -8.88 -20.91
N PRO A 84 -20.35 -9.96 -20.82
CA PRO A 84 -19.59 -10.26 -19.61
C PRO A 84 -18.32 -9.41 -19.45
N TRP A 85 -17.82 -8.78 -20.53
CA TRP A 85 -16.53 -8.09 -20.53
C TRP A 85 -16.66 -6.57 -20.40
N GLY A 86 -15.80 -5.97 -19.59
CA GLY A 86 -15.68 -4.53 -19.44
C GLY A 86 -14.26 -4.10 -19.11
N VAL A 87 -14.00 -2.81 -19.23
CA VAL A 87 -12.74 -2.18 -18.81
C VAL A 87 -13.06 -1.11 -17.78
N SER A 88 -12.29 -1.05 -16.71
CA SER A 88 -12.45 -0.04 -15.69
C SER A 88 -11.16 0.70 -15.41
N THR A 89 -11.31 1.95 -15.00
CA THR A 89 -10.25 2.78 -14.43
C THR A 89 -10.84 3.63 -13.31
N GLY A 90 -9.99 4.32 -12.58
CA GLY A 90 -10.43 5.16 -11.47
C GLY A 90 -9.31 5.87 -10.77
N LEU A 91 -9.66 6.51 -9.67
CA LEU A 91 -8.72 7.13 -8.75
C LEU A 91 -8.90 6.50 -7.38
N LYS A 92 -7.78 6.08 -6.80
CA LYS A 92 -7.73 5.45 -5.48
C LYS A 92 -6.74 6.20 -4.58
N PHE A 93 -7.24 6.73 -3.50
CA PHE A 93 -6.44 7.25 -2.41
C PHE A 93 -6.23 6.12 -1.40
N GLU A 94 -4.98 5.79 -1.09
CA GLU A 94 -4.68 4.65 -0.24
C GLU A 94 -3.49 4.88 0.67
N VAL A 95 -3.57 4.30 1.86
CA VAL A 95 -2.45 4.21 2.80
C VAL A 95 -1.90 2.78 2.75
N LYS A 96 -0.58 2.66 2.72
CA LYS A 96 0.17 1.39 2.81
C LYS A 96 1.11 1.48 3.99
N GLY A 97 0.95 0.63 4.98
CA GLY A 97 1.80 0.66 6.16
C GLY A 97 1.92 -0.70 6.82
N MET A 98 3.02 -0.86 7.55
CA MET A 98 3.30 -2.04 8.39
C MET A 98 4.24 -1.65 9.52
N LYS A 99 4.20 -2.43 10.60
CA LYS A 99 5.24 -2.46 11.63
C LYS A 99 5.72 -3.89 11.77
N THR A 100 7.03 -4.09 11.67
CA THR A 100 7.64 -5.41 11.78
C THR A 100 8.77 -5.40 12.78
N GLY A 101 8.99 -6.53 13.43
CA GLY A 101 10.17 -6.79 14.23
C GLY A 101 10.83 -8.07 13.75
N ALA A 102 12.13 -8.04 13.56
CA ALA A 102 12.90 -9.16 13.06
C ALA A 102 14.25 -9.27 13.77
N THR A 103 14.72 -10.50 13.91
CA THR A 103 16.12 -10.75 14.28
C THR A 103 16.92 -10.96 13.00
N VAL A 104 17.96 -10.17 12.85
CA VAL A 104 18.83 -10.18 11.66
C VAL A 104 20.27 -10.51 12.01
N LYS A 105 21.03 -10.94 11.02
CA LYS A 105 22.47 -11.19 11.12
C LYS A 105 23.17 -10.62 9.90
N ASN A 106 24.20 -9.82 10.14
CA ASN A 106 25.02 -9.21 9.08
C ASN A 106 24.18 -8.37 8.09
N TYR A 107 23.19 -7.65 8.61
CA TYR A 107 22.26 -6.83 7.85
C TYR A 107 22.87 -5.46 7.58
N SER A 108 23.06 -5.09 6.32
CA SER A 108 23.57 -3.78 5.92
C SER A 108 22.56 -2.70 6.27
N THR A 109 22.98 -1.70 7.02
CA THR A 109 22.13 -0.57 7.45
C THR A 109 22.97 0.65 7.83
N GLU A 110 22.31 1.79 7.99
CA GLU A 110 22.87 3.01 8.55
C GLU A 110 22.02 3.39 9.77
N ILE A 111 22.68 3.61 10.89
CA ILE A 111 22.03 4.02 12.14
C ILE A 111 22.46 5.42 12.54
N VAL A 112 21.63 6.11 13.32
CA VAL A 112 21.96 7.40 13.93
C VAL A 112 22.32 7.16 15.39
N ARG A 113 23.53 7.56 15.76
CA ARG A 113 24.03 7.54 17.14
C ARG A 113 24.65 8.90 17.47
N ASP A 114 24.24 9.47 18.59
CA ASP A 114 24.76 10.75 19.07
C ASP A 114 24.77 11.87 17.99
N GLY A 115 23.74 11.87 17.13
CA GLY A 115 23.61 12.81 16.00
C GLY A 115 24.45 12.50 14.76
N SER A 116 25.29 11.45 14.80
CA SER A 116 26.12 11.01 13.68
C SER A 116 25.53 9.77 13.01
N LYS A 117 25.63 9.71 11.67
CA LYS A 117 25.27 8.55 10.89
C LYS A 117 26.42 7.56 10.81
N VAL A 118 26.18 6.32 11.14
CA VAL A 118 27.16 5.23 11.09
C VAL A 118 26.61 4.11 10.23
N ALA A 119 27.26 3.88 9.09
CA ALA A 119 26.94 2.79 8.18
C ALA A 119 27.70 1.51 8.57
N GLY A 120 27.05 0.35 8.48
CA GLY A 120 27.71 -0.90 8.81
C GLY A 120 26.77 -2.10 8.73
N TYR A 121 27.19 -3.18 9.40
CA TYR A 121 26.50 -4.46 9.39
C TYR A 121 25.92 -4.76 10.77
N TRP A 122 24.60 -4.77 10.85
CA TRP A 122 23.88 -5.01 12.10
C TRP A 122 23.62 -6.51 12.34
N THR A 123 23.79 -6.94 13.56
CA THR A 123 23.35 -8.25 14.06
C THR A 123 22.62 -8.05 15.36
N GLY A 124 21.33 -8.40 15.40
CA GLY A 124 20.47 -8.20 16.57
C GLY A 124 19.01 -8.01 16.16
N TYR A 125 18.24 -7.34 17.00
CA TYR A 125 16.84 -7.04 16.75
C TYR A 125 16.69 -5.75 15.95
N VAL A 126 15.78 -5.76 14.99
CA VAL A 126 15.40 -4.60 14.15
C VAL A 126 13.89 -4.43 14.19
N GLN A 127 13.43 -3.25 14.54
CA GLN A 127 12.04 -2.86 14.41
C GLN A 127 11.91 -1.86 13.28
N THR A 128 11.00 -2.12 12.33
CA THR A 128 10.74 -1.28 11.16
C THR A 128 9.32 -0.76 11.20
N ASN A 129 9.15 0.51 10.89
CA ASN A 129 7.89 1.19 10.75
C ASN A 129 7.81 1.81 9.35
N TYR A 130 6.96 1.25 8.50
CA TYR A 130 6.67 1.77 7.17
C TYR A 130 5.27 2.37 7.13
N ASN A 131 5.12 3.52 6.51
CA ASN A 131 3.83 4.16 6.25
C ASN A 131 3.95 5.07 5.03
N SER A 132 3.09 4.90 4.04
CA SER A 132 3.09 5.76 2.86
C SER A 132 1.69 5.94 2.32
N THR A 133 1.40 7.14 1.84
CA THR A 133 0.14 7.53 1.23
C THR A 133 0.33 7.66 -0.27
N PHE A 134 -0.58 7.08 -1.04
CA PHE A 134 -0.53 7.04 -2.49
C PHE A 134 -1.82 7.53 -3.14
N LEU A 135 -1.66 8.15 -4.30
CA LEU A 135 -2.71 8.27 -5.30
C LEU A 135 -2.46 7.22 -6.38
N THR A 136 -3.42 6.32 -6.58
CA THR A 136 -3.29 5.16 -7.47
C THR A 136 -4.32 5.22 -8.57
N ILE A 137 -3.90 4.89 -9.78
CA ILE A 137 -4.73 4.79 -10.98
C ILE A 137 -4.70 3.33 -11.44
N PRO A 138 -5.75 2.53 -11.18
CA PRO A 138 -5.90 1.19 -11.72
C PRO A 138 -6.43 1.22 -13.15
N VAL A 139 -6.02 0.26 -13.98
CA VAL A 139 -6.60 -0.06 -15.29
C VAL A 139 -6.87 -1.57 -15.32
N MET A 140 -8.15 -1.94 -15.34
CA MET A 140 -8.58 -3.30 -15.09
C MET A 140 -9.47 -3.83 -16.21
N ALA A 141 -9.23 -5.06 -16.64
CA ALA A 141 -10.23 -5.85 -17.34
C ALA A 141 -11.20 -6.46 -16.33
N ASN A 142 -12.48 -6.40 -16.62
CA ASN A 142 -13.54 -6.94 -15.77
C ASN A 142 -14.27 -8.05 -16.52
N TYR A 143 -14.62 -9.08 -15.78
CA TYR A 143 -15.46 -10.17 -16.25
C TYR A 143 -16.58 -10.43 -15.25
N ARG A 144 -17.85 -10.30 -15.67
CA ARG A 144 -19.00 -10.66 -14.82
C ARG A 144 -19.50 -12.05 -15.16
N PHE A 145 -19.52 -12.91 -14.18
CA PHE A 145 -20.09 -14.26 -14.32
C PHE A 145 -21.61 -14.25 -14.33
N ASN A 146 -22.18 -13.36 -13.55
CA ASN A 146 -23.61 -13.14 -13.41
C ASN A 146 -23.85 -11.73 -12.85
N GLU A 147 -25.08 -11.39 -12.53
CA GLU A 147 -25.43 -10.08 -11.97
C GLU A 147 -24.83 -9.79 -10.58
N GLN A 148 -24.39 -10.81 -9.86
CA GLN A 148 -23.87 -10.68 -8.48
C GLN A 148 -22.35 -10.70 -8.42
N TRP A 149 -21.68 -11.45 -9.30
CA TRP A 149 -20.25 -11.67 -9.22
C TRP A 149 -19.50 -11.14 -10.44
N LYS A 150 -18.52 -10.31 -10.18
CA LYS A 150 -17.51 -9.90 -11.17
C LYS A 150 -16.11 -10.11 -10.62
N VAL A 151 -15.18 -10.49 -11.48
CA VAL A 151 -13.75 -10.50 -11.21
C VAL A 151 -13.07 -9.44 -12.07
N ARG A 152 -11.93 -8.99 -11.63
CA ARG A 152 -11.13 -8.01 -12.33
C ARG A 152 -9.65 -8.32 -12.21
N ALA A 153 -8.90 -8.05 -13.27
CA ALA A 153 -7.46 -8.19 -13.29
C ALA A 153 -6.85 -7.08 -14.15
N GLY A 154 -5.70 -6.58 -13.77
CA GLY A 154 -5.04 -5.53 -14.52
C GLY A 154 -3.81 -4.97 -13.83
N LEU A 155 -3.41 -3.79 -14.24
CA LEU A 155 -2.24 -3.09 -13.75
C LEU A 155 -2.67 -1.81 -13.01
N TYR A 156 -1.79 -1.33 -12.15
CA TYR A 156 -1.97 -0.05 -11.48
C TYR A 156 -0.67 0.77 -11.48
N SER A 157 -0.83 2.07 -11.45
CA SER A 157 0.22 3.06 -11.25
C SER A 157 -0.09 3.87 -10.00
N SER A 158 0.88 4.01 -9.10
CA SER A 158 0.72 4.70 -7.81
C SER A 158 1.78 5.77 -7.65
N PHE A 159 1.35 6.97 -7.29
CA PHE A 159 2.19 8.13 -7.03
C PHE A 159 2.21 8.40 -5.51
N LYS A 160 3.40 8.39 -4.92
CA LYS A 160 3.59 8.67 -3.49
C LYS A 160 3.31 10.14 -3.22
N LEU A 161 2.39 10.41 -2.31
CA LEU A 161 2.07 11.74 -1.80
C LEU A 161 2.86 12.06 -0.54
N ASP A 162 3.02 11.04 0.32
CA ASP A 162 3.76 11.12 1.57
C ASP A 162 4.33 9.75 1.92
N GLY A 163 5.41 9.69 2.72
CA GLY A 163 5.99 8.41 3.10
C GLY A 163 7.02 8.52 4.21
N GLU A 164 6.99 7.51 5.08
CA GLU A 164 7.90 7.35 6.21
C GLU A 164 8.42 5.90 6.25
N PHE A 165 9.72 5.74 6.39
CA PHE A 165 10.38 4.47 6.65
C PHE A 165 11.42 4.67 7.74
N THR A 166 11.00 4.38 8.95
CA THR A 166 11.80 4.59 10.17
C THR A 166 11.89 3.31 10.97
N GLY A 167 12.82 3.27 11.91
CA GLY A 167 12.90 2.16 12.83
C GLY A 167 13.98 2.31 13.88
N GLN A 168 14.18 1.22 14.60
CA GLN A 168 15.15 1.13 15.69
C GLN A 168 15.84 -0.24 15.65
N VAL A 169 17.10 -0.23 16.07
CA VAL A 169 17.89 -1.43 16.31
C VAL A 169 18.20 -1.53 17.80
N SER A 170 18.12 -2.73 18.36
CA SER A 170 18.41 -3.02 19.78
C SER A 170 18.90 -4.46 19.97
N ASP A 171 19.40 -4.74 21.17
CA ASP A 171 19.81 -6.09 21.56
C ASP A 171 20.76 -6.75 20.55
N GLY A 172 21.87 -6.07 20.27
CA GLY A 172 22.80 -6.53 19.27
C GLY A 172 24.05 -5.67 19.14
N TYR A 173 24.64 -5.73 17.95
CA TYR A 173 25.86 -4.95 17.66
C TYR A 173 25.89 -4.53 16.18
N LEU A 174 26.51 -3.38 15.93
CA LEU A 174 26.91 -2.91 14.60
C LEU A 174 28.41 -3.16 14.40
N ARG A 175 28.80 -3.63 13.22
CA ARG A 175 30.18 -3.59 12.74
C ARG A 175 30.32 -2.48 11.72
N GLU A 176 31.16 -1.50 12.01
CA GLU A 176 31.31 -0.31 11.18
C GLU A 176 31.99 -0.64 9.84
N GLY A 177 31.44 -0.12 8.76
CA GLY A 177 31.97 -0.19 7.40
C GLY A 177 32.03 -1.58 6.78
N THR A 178 32.52 -2.59 7.49
CA THR A 178 32.68 -3.98 6.98
C THR A 178 32.17 -5.01 7.99
N PRO A 179 31.87 -6.26 7.53
CA PRO A 179 31.44 -7.34 8.42
C PRO A 179 32.41 -7.74 9.53
N VAL A 180 33.66 -7.30 9.42
CA VAL A 180 34.75 -7.52 10.39
C VAL A 180 35.25 -6.23 11.03
N GLY A 181 34.57 -5.10 10.77
CA GLY A 181 34.93 -3.78 11.30
C GLY A 181 34.74 -3.66 12.83
N GLU A 182 35.03 -2.48 13.36
CA GLU A 182 34.88 -2.17 14.78
C GLU A 182 33.48 -2.49 15.27
N LYS A 183 33.41 -3.11 16.44
CA LYS A 183 32.14 -3.61 17.01
C LYS A 183 31.58 -2.62 18.02
N MET A 184 30.44 -2.03 17.72
CA MET A 184 29.64 -1.22 18.62
C MET A 184 28.48 -2.05 19.18
N VAL A 185 28.45 -2.24 20.51
CA VAL A 185 27.46 -3.08 21.19
C VAL A 185 26.30 -2.23 21.73
N PHE A 186 25.08 -2.76 21.58
CA PHE A 186 23.83 -2.17 22.05
C PHE A 186 23.10 -3.17 22.93
N GLU A 187 23.32 -3.05 24.24
CA GLU A 187 22.74 -3.91 25.28
C GLU A 187 22.07 -3.05 26.36
N ASN A 188 21.34 -3.68 27.27
CA ASN A 188 20.74 -3.02 28.44
C ASN A 188 19.75 -1.88 28.08
N GLY A 189 18.97 -2.07 27.03
CA GLY A 189 17.98 -1.07 26.57
C GLY A 189 18.53 0.05 25.70
N ASN A 190 19.83 0.04 25.40
CA ASN A 190 20.39 0.96 24.40
C ASN A 190 19.87 0.60 23.02
N SER A 191 19.44 1.63 22.28
CA SER A 191 18.96 1.50 20.91
C SER A 191 19.48 2.63 20.03
N ALA A 192 19.53 2.39 18.73
CA ALA A 192 19.78 3.43 17.76
C ALA A 192 18.64 3.47 16.74
N SER A 193 18.33 4.65 16.25
CA SER A 193 17.29 4.85 15.24
C SER A 193 17.89 4.89 13.82
N TYR A 194 17.01 4.66 12.85
CA TYR A 194 17.29 4.93 11.44
C TYR A 194 16.09 5.56 10.77
N ASP A 195 16.36 6.35 9.72
CA ASP A 195 15.34 7.01 8.91
C ASP A 195 15.76 6.97 7.44
N PHE A 196 14.99 6.23 6.62
CA PHE A 196 15.17 6.11 5.18
C PHE A 196 13.97 6.68 4.41
N SER A 197 13.19 7.56 5.03
CA SER A 197 11.99 8.15 4.42
C SER A 197 12.29 8.91 3.13
N SER A 198 13.45 9.58 3.06
CA SER A 198 13.88 10.32 1.88
C SER A 198 14.25 9.41 0.69
N ALA A 199 14.59 8.15 0.95
CA ALA A 199 14.95 7.18 -0.07
C ALA A 199 13.73 6.41 -0.64
N LEU A 200 12.51 6.69 -0.15
CA LEU A 200 11.30 6.04 -0.64
C LEU A 200 10.94 6.49 -2.06
N ARG A 201 10.73 5.53 -2.94
CA ARG A 201 10.38 5.73 -4.34
C ARG A 201 9.07 6.49 -4.52
N HIS A 202 9.08 7.46 -5.44
CA HIS A 202 7.92 8.29 -5.75
C HIS A 202 6.86 7.58 -6.59
N PHE A 203 7.27 6.63 -7.42
CA PHE A 203 6.41 5.91 -8.34
C PHE A 203 6.44 4.41 -8.09
N GLN A 204 5.27 3.80 -7.92
CA GLN A 204 5.09 2.35 -7.82
C GLN A 204 4.11 1.88 -8.91
N TRP A 205 4.35 0.69 -9.44
CA TRP A 205 3.45 0.03 -10.37
C TRP A 205 3.41 -1.47 -10.11
N GLY A 206 2.34 -2.11 -10.55
CA GLY A 206 2.20 -3.54 -10.30
C GLY A 206 0.91 -4.09 -10.86
N ALA A 207 0.62 -5.34 -10.49
CA ALA A 207 -0.61 -6.04 -10.83
C ALA A 207 -1.64 -5.93 -9.70
N GLN A 208 -2.89 -5.95 -10.09
CA GLN A 208 -4.04 -6.05 -9.20
C GLN A 208 -4.99 -7.12 -9.73
N VAL A 209 -5.46 -7.99 -8.85
CA VAL A 209 -6.56 -8.90 -9.11
C VAL A 209 -7.61 -8.72 -8.02
N GLY A 210 -8.89 -8.86 -8.38
CA GLY A 210 -9.94 -8.67 -7.39
C GLY A 210 -11.25 -9.31 -7.79
N ALA A 211 -12.13 -9.41 -6.79
CA ALA A 211 -13.49 -9.86 -6.94
C ALA A 211 -14.45 -8.86 -6.30
N THR A 212 -15.63 -8.73 -6.87
CA THR A 212 -16.73 -7.95 -6.34
C THR A 212 -17.96 -8.83 -6.26
N TRP A 213 -18.59 -8.83 -5.11
CA TRP A 213 -19.91 -9.41 -4.88
C TRP A 213 -20.92 -8.30 -4.67
N ARG A 214 -21.94 -8.26 -5.51
CA ARG A 214 -23.09 -7.36 -5.35
C ARG A 214 -24.07 -7.99 -4.36
N ALA A 215 -24.05 -7.50 -3.11
CA ALA A 215 -24.89 -8.01 -2.04
C ALA A 215 -26.36 -7.56 -2.20
N PHE A 216 -26.56 -6.30 -2.64
CA PHE A 216 -27.87 -5.67 -2.89
C PHE A 216 -27.78 -4.81 -4.15
N ASN A 217 -28.88 -4.18 -4.56
CA ASN A 217 -28.96 -3.42 -5.82
C ASN A 217 -27.82 -2.41 -6.01
N HIS A 218 -27.39 -1.74 -4.95
CA HIS A 218 -26.34 -0.72 -5.00
C HIS A 218 -25.11 -1.07 -4.15
N PHE A 219 -25.19 -2.09 -3.31
CA PHE A 219 -24.14 -2.40 -2.34
C PHE A 219 -23.24 -3.52 -2.84
N THR A 220 -21.95 -3.28 -2.79
CA THR A 220 -20.93 -4.24 -3.20
C THR A 220 -19.96 -4.55 -2.06
N VAL A 221 -19.44 -5.77 -2.04
CA VAL A 221 -18.31 -6.20 -1.22
C VAL A 221 -17.16 -6.48 -2.16
N ASN A 222 -16.00 -5.93 -1.85
CA ASN A 222 -14.83 -5.94 -2.71
C ASN A 222 -13.63 -6.58 -2.00
N ALA A 223 -12.92 -7.44 -2.71
CA ALA A 223 -11.63 -7.97 -2.29
C ALA A 223 -10.62 -7.80 -3.43
N ASP A 224 -9.49 -7.15 -3.16
CA ASP A 224 -8.44 -6.88 -4.14
C ASP A 224 -7.07 -7.24 -3.58
N LEU A 225 -6.32 -8.04 -4.30
CA LEU A 225 -4.90 -8.31 -4.05
C LEU A 225 -4.06 -7.47 -4.99
N THR A 226 -3.13 -6.70 -4.44
CA THR A 226 -2.16 -5.89 -5.18
C THR A 226 -0.75 -6.36 -4.92
N TRP A 227 0.06 -6.43 -5.96
CA TRP A 227 1.49 -6.75 -5.90
C TRP A 227 2.28 -5.74 -6.72
N ALA A 228 3.16 -4.99 -6.05
CA ALA A 228 4.07 -4.06 -6.73
C ALA A 228 5.27 -4.80 -7.32
N PHE A 229 5.68 -4.40 -8.53
CA PHE A 229 6.80 -5.00 -9.25
C PHE A 229 8.12 -4.27 -9.03
N ASN A 230 8.08 -3.10 -8.44
CA ASN A 230 9.28 -2.34 -8.09
C ASN A 230 9.45 -2.21 -6.57
N ASN A 231 10.72 -2.06 -6.17
CA ASN A 231 11.14 -1.84 -4.79
C ASN A 231 10.55 -0.53 -4.24
N ILE A 232 10.25 -0.49 -2.93
CA ILE A 232 9.81 0.73 -2.26
C ILE A 232 10.87 1.82 -2.21
N PHE A 233 12.15 1.47 -2.35
CA PHE A 233 13.27 2.41 -2.38
C PHE A 233 13.69 2.78 -3.81
N GLU A 234 14.29 3.95 -3.95
CA GLU A 234 14.90 4.37 -5.20
C GLU A 234 16.09 3.48 -5.57
N SER A 235 16.46 3.46 -6.85
CA SER A 235 17.47 2.52 -7.37
C SER A 235 18.91 2.82 -6.92
N ASP A 236 19.18 4.05 -6.50
CA ASP A 236 20.45 4.53 -5.95
C ASP A 236 20.62 4.23 -4.46
N PHE A 237 19.55 3.91 -3.76
CA PHE A 237 19.60 3.53 -2.36
C PHE A 237 20.21 2.12 -2.19
N LYS A 238 21.40 2.06 -1.58
CA LYS A 238 22.20 0.82 -1.39
C LYS A 238 22.36 0.40 0.08
N THR A 239 21.85 1.18 1.01
CA THR A 239 22.02 0.93 2.44
C THR A 239 21.42 -0.41 2.86
N ILE A 240 20.23 -0.75 2.31
CA ILE A 240 19.62 -2.07 2.47
C ILE A 240 19.94 -2.91 1.25
N SER A 241 20.50 -4.12 1.45
CA SER A 241 21.03 -4.99 0.39
C SER A 241 19.97 -5.73 -0.43
N PHE A 242 18.68 -5.67 -0.05
CA PHE A 242 17.58 -6.37 -0.72
C PHE A 242 16.40 -5.44 -0.99
N GLY A 243 15.60 -5.79 -1.99
CA GLY A 243 14.38 -5.05 -2.35
C GLY A 243 13.19 -5.45 -1.48
N LEU A 244 12.34 -4.47 -1.19
CA LEU A 244 11.07 -4.65 -0.49
C LEU A 244 9.91 -4.38 -1.47
N TYR A 245 9.03 -5.35 -1.66
CA TYR A 245 7.93 -5.29 -2.62
C TYR A 245 6.58 -5.27 -1.90
N PRO A 246 5.75 -4.22 -2.09
CA PRO A 246 4.43 -4.13 -1.49
C PRO A 246 3.47 -5.22 -1.99
N ILE A 247 2.90 -5.98 -1.06
CA ILE A 247 1.83 -6.93 -1.30
C ILE A 247 0.73 -6.65 -0.29
N TYR A 248 -0.47 -6.30 -0.77
CA TYR A 248 -1.60 -5.94 0.07
C TYR A 248 -2.90 -6.58 -0.42
N LEU A 249 -3.66 -7.11 0.52
CA LEU A 249 -5.07 -7.47 0.35
C LEU A 249 -5.93 -6.31 0.85
N ASN A 250 -6.79 -5.79 0.01
CA ASN A 250 -7.78 -4.76 0.33
C ASN A 250 -9.17 -5.42 0.43
N LEU A 251 -9.83 -5.24 1.55
CA LEU A 251 -11.21 -5.68 1.76
C LEU A 251 -12.07 -4.44 2.00
N GLY A 252 -13.19 -4.34 1.31
CA GLY A 252 -14.00 -3.13 1.38
C GLY A 252 -15.43 -3.29 0.90
N PHE A 253 -16.16 -2.20 1.07
CA PHE A 253 -17.53 -2.04 0.61
C PHE A 253 -17.57 -0.97 -0.46
N GLY A 254 -18.54 -1.08 -1.36
CA GLY A 254 -18.78 -0.10 -2.40
C GLY A 254 -20.25 0.23 -2.54
N TYR A 255 -20.49 1.39 -3.15
CA TYR A 255 -21.80 1.81 -3.60
C TYR A 255 -21.74 2.03 -5.11
N ARG A 256 -22.60 1.34 -5.82
CA ARG A 256 -22.76 1.43 -7.28
C ARG A 256 -23.98 2.31 -7.59
N PHE A 257 -23.75 3.29 -8.46
CA PHE A 257 -24.77 4.21 -8.95
C PHE A 257 -25.52 3.68 -10.14
#